data_d16ba8e3bfd99b3feb72d57264ef0dcd
#
_entry.id   d16ba8e3bfd99b3feb72d57264ef0dcd
#
_cell.length_a   1.000
_cell.length_b   1.000
_cell.length_c   1.000
_cell.angle_alpha   90.00
_cell.angle_beta   90.00
_cell.angle_gamma   90.00
#
_symmetry.space_group_name_H-M   'P 1'
#
loop_
_entity.id
_entity.type
_entity.pdbx_description
1 polymer ?
#
loop_
_entity_poly.entity_id
_entity_poly.type
_entity_poly.pdbx_seq_one_letter_code
_entity_poly.pdbx_strand_id
1 'polypeptide(L)'
;MIILKINLVLIFFSKKPQHAIVHDAVEFSKQFDKSKLINAVLRNILREKENLTLDKNLPDNFRKVLDKIFSSNKIREYLHESFFTKPADYQISLSDHKEAIYEKRVLPFKSKLLKNCFVQDIGNYEVIHATHQFFKSKKVLDVCSAPGGKSILLHSLGYEVSCIDKSNAQIIKFKQNLKRLNLDINIQKKDFLKLTINQSISSILLDAPCSALGTFRRNPDVASKINQSKLKQNQKIQLQMLDKAIQMLEDHGVIIYIVCSFHPFETINVIDKIVQKHKNIRTLSLQSDKMIKRQNGYFINPLKFKDLGGSDIFFVSVLEKIK
;
A
#
# COMPACT_ATOMS: atom_id res chain seq x y z
N MET A 1 9.18 -10.17 27.20
CA MET A 1 8.12 -10.64 26.28
C MET A 1 8.54 -10.62 24.80
N ILE A 2 9.25 -9.61 24.29
CA ILE A 2 9.73 -9.55 22.89
C ILE A 2 10.67 -10.72 22.54
N ILE A 3 11.61 -11.06 23.40
CA ILE A 3 12.54 -12.19 23.20
C ILE A 3 11.79 -13.49 22.91
N LEU A 4 10.78 -13.82 23.71
CA LEU A 4 9.96 -15.02 23.49
C LEU A 4 9.26 -14.98 22.13
N LYS A 5 8.66 -13.85 21.75
CA LYS A 5 7.96 -13.71 20.46
C LYS A 5 8.89 -13.92 19.25
N ILE A 6 10.09 -13.31 19.29
CA ILE A 6 11.08 -13.47 18.22
C ILE A 6 11.50 -14.95 18.11
N ASN A 7 11.78 -15.59 19.23
CA ASN A 7 12.26 -16.97 19.22
C ASN A 7 11.15 -17.97 18.87
N LEU A 8 9.88 -17.69 19.18
CA LEU A 8 8.75 -18.46 18.67
C LEU A 8 8.69 -18.42 17.14
N VAL A 9 8.82 -17.23 16.54
CA VAL A 9 8.87 -17.09 15.08
C VAL A 9 10.05 -17.90 14.50
N LEU A 10 11.22 -17.85 15.12
CA LEU A 10 12.37 -18.63 14.67
C LEU A 10 12.15 -20.14 14.79
N ILE A 11 11.54 -20.61 15.88
CA ILE A 11 11.24 -22.04 16.11
C ILE A 11 10.27 -22.60 15.07
N PHE A 12 9.25 -21.83 14.71
CA PHE A 12 8.18 -22.32 13.83
C PHE A 12 8.44 -22.06 12.34
N PHE A 13 9.19 -21.02 12.00
CA PHE A 13 9.28 -20.52 10.62
C PHE A 13 10.71 -20.43 10.06
N SER A 14 11.76 -20.63 10.85
CA SER A 14 13.12 -20.61 10.33
C SER A 14 13.67 -22.02 10.12
N LYS A 15 14.72 -22.11 9.29
CA LYS A 15 15.52 -23.33 9.11
C LYS A 15 16.65 -23.45 10.13
N LYS A 16 16.77 -22.51 11.08
CA LYS A 16 17.83 -22.51 12.09
C LYS A 16 17.63 -23.67 13.06
N PRO A 17 18.70 -24.38 13.46
CA PRO A 17 18.59 -25.46 14.44
C PRO A 17 17.95 -25.00 15.76
N GLN A 18 16.99 -25.76 16.28
CA GLN A 18 16.19 -25.37 17.44
C GLN A 18 17.04 -25.13 18.69
N HIS A 19 18.09 -25.96 18.88
CA HIS A 19 19.01 -25.79 20.01
C HIS A 19 19.77 -24.46 19.94
N ALA A 20 20.16 -24.01 18.71
CA ALA A 20 20.84 -22.75 18.53
C ALA A 20 19.92 -21.56 18.81
N ILE A 21 18.63 -21.66 18.43
CA ILE A 21 17.63 -20.62 18.73
C ILE A 21 17.47 -20.45 20.25
N VAL A 22 17.32 -21.56 20.97
CA VAL A 22 17.19 -21.52 22.45
C VAL A 22 18.46 -20.98 23.09
N HIS A 23 19.64 -21.44 22.67
CA HIS A 23 20.91 -20.95 23.15
C HIS A 23 21.05 -19.44 23.02
N ASP A 24 20.86 -18.91 21.84
CA ASP A 24 20.97 -17.47 21.58
C ASP A 24 19.97 -16.65 22.41
N ALA A 25 18.73 -17.16 22.55
CA ALA A 25 17.71 -16.52 23.36
C ALA A 25 18.07 -16.45 24.82
N VAL A 26 18.64 -17.53 25.34
CA VAL A 26 19.09 -17.64 26.75
C VAL A 26 20.28 -16.73 26.99
N GLU A 27 21.28 -16.74 26.09
CA GLU A 27 22.45 -15.86 26.21
C GLU A 27 22.03 -14.39 26.22
N PHE A 28 21.19 -13.98 25.25
CA PHE A 28 20.69 -12.61 25.18
C PHE A 28 19.86 -12.21 26.41
N SER A 29 19.15 -13.16 27.05
CA SER A 29 18.29 -12.87 28.18
C SER A 29 19.03 -12.79 29.52
N LYS A 30 20.32 -13.17 29.60
CA LYS A 30 21.16 -13.05 30.80
C LYS A 30 21.26 -11.61 31.30
N GLN A 31 21.37 -10.66 30.38
CA GLN A 31 21.43 -9.22 30.69
C GLN A 31 20.17 -8.66 31.37
N PHE A 32 19.07 -9.41 31.35
CA PHE A 32 17.78 -9.04 31.96
C PHE A 32 17.42 -9.95 33.15
N ASP A 33 18.32 -10.82 33.58
CA ASP A 33 18.08 -11.83 34.62
C ASP A 33 16.85 -12.71 34.37
N LYS A 34 16.60 -13.04 33.09
CA LYS A 34 15.44 -13.85 32.66
C LYS A 34 15.84 -15.17 31.97
N SER A 35 17.12 -15.53 32.00
CA SER A 35 17.65 -16.68 31.25
C SER A 35 16.98 -18.01 31.63
N LYS A 36 16.75 -18.25 32.93
CA LYS A 36 16.06 -19.47 33.43
C LYS A 36 14.62 -19.55 32.91
N LEU A 37 13.88 -18.44 32.98
CA LEU A 37 12.50 -18.36 32.49
C LEU A 37 12.43 -18.58 30.98
N ILE A 38 13.27 -17.87 30.21
CA ILE A 38 13.31 -18.00 28.76
C ILE A 38 13.66 -19.42 28.34
N ASN A 39 14.66 -20.04 28.96
CA ASN A 39 15.02 -21.43 28.68
C ASN A 39 13.87 -22.39 28.97
N ALA A 40 13.23 -22.27 30.15
CA ALA A 40 12.12 -23.13 30.53
C ALA A 40 10.95 -23.04 29.55
N VAL A 41 10.54 -21.82 29.21
CA VAL A 41 9.42 -21.57 28.28
C VAL A 41 9.73 -22.10 26.88
N LEU A 42 10.91 -21.79 26.32
CA LEU A 42 11.25 -22.23 24.97
C LEU A 42 11.42 -23.76 24.87
N ARG A 43 12.02 -24.39 25.86
CA ARG A 43 12.14 -25.85 25.89
C ARG A 43 10.79 -26.55 26.04
N ASN A 44 9.87 -25.99 26.83
CA ASN A 44 8.50 -26.52 26.93
C ASN A 44 7.77 -26.43 25.59
N ILE A 45 7.85 -25.27 24.91
CA ILE A 45 7.28 -25.08 23.57
C ILE A 45 7.87 -26.09 22.58
N LEU A 46 9.17 -26.37 22.64
CA LEU A 46 9.79 -27.35 21.74
C LEU A 46 9.29 -28.78 21.99
N ARG A 47 9.02 -29.17 23.26
CA ARG A 47 8.43 -30.48 23.58
C ARG A 47 7.01 -30.62 23.06
N GLU A 48 6.22 -29.55 23.15
CA GLU A 48 4.83 -29.52 22.72
C GLU A 48 4.64 -29.14 21.28
N LYS A 49 5.73 -28.88 20.52
CA LYS A 49 5.69 -28.29 19.18
C LYS A 49 4.80 -29.07 18.21
N GLU A 50 4.80 -30.38 18.27
CA GLU A 50 3.98 -31.24 17.38
C GLU A 50 2.48 -31.16 17.73
N ASN A 51 2.17 -30.88 19.00
CA ASN A 51 0.81 -30.72 19.49
C ASN A 51 0.29 -29.28 19.35
N LEU A 52 1.19 -28.31 19.10
CA LEU A 52 0.82 -26.91 18.93
C LEU A 52 0.30 -26.66 17.52
N THR A 53 -1.00 -26.48 17.41
CA THR A 53 -1.61 -25.96 16.18
C THR A 53 -1.52 -24.45 16.17
N LEU A 54 -0.87 -23.89 15.14
CA LEU A 54 -0.88 -22.45 14.92
C LEU A 54 -2.31 -22.04 14.56
N ASP A 55 -2.88 -21.17 15.37
CA ASP A 55 -4.17 -20.56 15.03
C ASP A 55 -4.00 -19.69 13.78
N LYS A 56 -4.57 -20.15 12.67
CA LYS A 56 -4.56 -19.45 11.39
C LYS A 56 -5.75 -18.48 11.27
N ASN A 57 -6.25 -17.95 12.36
CA ASN A 57 -7.30 -16.96 12.33
C ASN A 57 -6.74 -15.54 12.16
N LEU A 58 -7.40 -14.78 11.33
CA LEU A 58 -7.15 -13.34 11.24
C LEU A 58 -7.56 -12.66 12.57
N PRO A 59 -6.88 -11.61 13.01
CA PRO A 59 -7.35 -10.81 14.13
C PRO A 59 -8.80 -10.37 13.93
N ASP A 60 -9.66 -10.56 14.92
CA ASP A 60 -11.12 -10.39 14.79
C ASP A 60 -11.54 -9.03 14.24
N ASN A 61 -10.93 -7.95 14.73
CA ASN A 61 -11.24 -6.61 14.25
C ASN A 61 -10.86 -6.43 12.77
N PHE A 62 -9.76 -7.05 12.33
CA PHE A 62 -9.32 -7.02 10.95
C PHE A 62 -10.28 -7.82 10.07
N ARG A 63 -10.63 -9.05 10.46
CA ARG A 63 -11.57 -9.92 9.77
C ARG A 63 -12.93 -9.26 9.59
N LYS A 64 -13.50 -8.68 10.66
CA LYS A 64 -14.81 -7.99 10.60
C LYS A 64 -14.83 -6.86 9.58
N VAL A 65 -13.75 -6.07 9.47
CA VAL A 65 -13.66 -4.99 8.48
C VAL A 65 -13.52 -5.55 7.07
N LEU A 66 -12.69 -6.57 6.89
CA LEU A 66 -12.47 -7.22 5.61
C LEU A 66 -13.78 -7.83 5.07
N ASP A 67 -14.52 -8.56 5.93
CA ASP A 67 -15.79 -9.21 5.59
C ASP A 67 -16.89 -8.21 5.22
N LYS A 68 -16.89 -7.03 5.84
CA LYS A 68 -17.81 -5.94 5.50
C LYS A 68 -17.54 -5.35 4.12
N ILE A 69 -16.28 -5.24 3.73
CA ILE A 69 -15.88 -4.65 2.45
C ILE A 69 -16.04 -5.63 1.31
N PHE A 70 -15.64 -6.88 1.50
CA PHE A 70 -15.68 -7.91 0.46
C PHE A 70 -16.83 -8.87 0.71
N SER A 71 -17.94 -8.69 -0.01
CA SER A 71 -19.15 -9.52 0.12
C SER A 71 -18.98 -10.93 -0.47
N SER A 72 -18.05 -11.12 -1.42
CA SER A 72 -17.78 -12.40 -2.06
C SER A 72 -17.02 -13.35 -1.12
N ASN A 73 -17.59 -14.55 -0.86
CA ASN A 73 -16.93 -15.59 -0.08
C ASN A 73 -15.56 -15.97 -0.68
N LYS A 74 -15.49 -16.16 -2.00
CA LYS A 74 -14.25 -16.49 -2.70
C LYS A 74 -13.14 -15.48 -2.47
N ILE A 75 -13.48 -14.17 -2.42
CA ILE A 75 -12.51 -13.12 -2.14
C ILE A 75 -12.07 -13.20 -0.67
N ARG A 76 -13.00 -13.38 0.27
CA ARG A 76 -12.67 -13.47 1.70
C ARG A 76 -11.78 -14.65 2.02
N GLU A 77 -12.12 -15.83 1.50
CA GLU A 77 -11.30 -17.04 1.63
C GLU A 77 -9.89 -16.83 1.09
N TYR A 78 -9.78 -16.31 -0.13
CA TYR A 78 -8.48 -16.01 -0.73
C TYR A 78 -7.66 -15.00 0.11
N LEU A 79 -8.27 -13.92 0.60
CA LEU A 79 -7.59 -12.93 1.42
C LEU A 79 -7.17 -13.51 2.79
N HIS A 80 -8.00 -14.39 3.37
CA HIS A 80 -7.66 -15.13 4.57
C HIS A 80 -6.44 -16.02 4.35
N GLU A 81 -6.42 -16.84 3.32
CA GLU A 81 -5.28 -17.70 2.96
C GLU A 81 -4.02 -16.87 2.67
N SER A 82 -4.17 -15.75 1.94
CA SER A 82 -3.07 -14.90 1.53
C SER A 82 -2.36 -14.20 2.71
N PHE A 83 -3.02 -14.06 3.86
CA PHE A 83 -2.40 -13.53 5.07
C PHE A 83 -1.28 -14.43 5.60
N PHE A 84 -1.40 -15.73 5.38
CA PHE A 84 -0.46 -16.75 5.86
C PHE A 84 0.52 -17.22 4.78
N THR A 85 0.41 -16.70 3.57
CA THR A 85 1.28 -17.08 2.45
C THR A 85 2.29 -15.97 2.14
N LYS A 86 3.51 -16.37 1.76
CA LYS A 86 4.51 -15.39 1.33
C LYS A 86 4.02 -14.73 0.03
N PRO A 87 3.88 -13.40 -0.01
CA PRO A 87 3.49 -12.70 -1.23
C PRO A 87 4.59 -12.78 -2.28
N ALA A 88 4.20 -12.74 -3.55
CA ALA A 88 5.16 -12.52 -4.62
C ALA A 88 5.59 -11.04 -4.65
N ASP A 89 6.84 -10.83 -4.98
CA ASP A 89 7.38 -9.51 -5.28
C ASP A 89 7.49 -9.33 -6.79
N TYR A 90 7.26 -8.12 -7.26
CA TYR A 90 7.31 -7.77 -8.67
C TYR A 90 8.24 -6.59 -8.91
N GLN A 91 8.79 -6.56 -10.11
CA GLN A 91 9.50 -5.42 -10.66
C GLN A 91 8.82 -4.96 -11.94
N ILE A 92 8.72 -3.66 -12.10
CA ILE A 92 8.11 -3.02 -13.26
C ILE A 92 9.22 -2.56 -14.20
N SER A 93 9.13 -2.97 -15.47
CA SER A 93 10.05 -2.56 -16.51
C SER A 93 9.71 -1.17 -17.05
N LEU A 94 10.74 -0.35 -17.25
CA LEU A 94 10.67 0.96 -17.91
C LEU A 94 10.90 0.89 -19.43
N SER A 95 11.21 -0.29 -19.98
CA SER A 95 11.46 -0.41 -21.43
C SER A 95 10.26 0.07 -22.24
N ASP A 96 10.55 0.76 -23.36
CA ASP A 96 9.61 1.40 -24.29
C ASP A 96 8.69 0.41 -25.02
N HIS A 97 7.80 -0.20 -24.28
CA HIS A 97 6.67 -0.88 -24.90
C HIS A 97 5.53 0.12 -25.02
N LYS A 98 5.50 0.92 -26.10
CA LYS A 98 4.44 1.88 -26.40
C LYS A 98 3.04 1.24 -26.39
N GLU A 99 2.97 -0.07 -26.62
CA GLU A 99 1.80 -0.92 -26.40
C GLU A 99 2.10 -1.90 -25.28
N ALA A 100 2.19 -1.40 -24.05
CA ALA A 100 2.58 -2.22 -22.92
C ALA A 100 1.47 -3.20 -22.57
N ILE A 101 1.53 -4.39 -23.14
CA ILE A 101 0.85 -5.55 -22.63
C ILE A 101 1.37 -5.72 -21.20
N TYR A 102 0.45 -5.76 -20.25
CA TYR A 102 0.70 -5.90 -18.81
C TYR A 102 1.82 -6.92 -18.49
N GLU A 103 1.79 -8.08 -19.14
CA GLU A 103 2.73 -9.19 -19.01
C GLU A 103 4.18 -8.84 -19.38
N LYS A 104 4.40 -7.83 -20.22
CA LYS A 104 5.76 -7.42 -20.62
C LYS A 104 6.39 -6.41 -19.64
N ARG A 105 5.57 -5.68 -18.87
CA ARG A 105 6.08 -4.69 -17.90
C ARG A 105 6.20 -5.24 -16.49
N VAL A 106 5.30 -6.14 -16.08
CA VAL A 106 5.29 -6.70 -14.73
C VAL A 106 6.05 -8.03 -14.72
N LEU A 107 7.21 -8.03 -14.10
CA LEU A 107 8.12 -9.18 -14.07
C LEU A 107 8.27 -9.70 -12.64
N PRO A 108 8.34 -11.03 -12.42
CA PRO A 108 8.64 -11.58 -11.11
C PRO A 108 10.00 -11.10 -10.59
N PHE A 109 10.04 -10.66 -9.33
CA PHE A 109 11.28 -10.34 -8.66
C PHE A 109 11.86 -11.59 -7.99
N LYS A 110 12.83 -12.23 -8.62
CA LYS A 110 13.39 -13.50 -8.10
C LYS A 110 14.46 -13.27 -7.04
N SER A 111 15.54 -12.55 -7.37
CA SER A 111 16.66 -12.28 -6.45
C SER A 111 17.45 -11.04 -6.83
N LYS A 112 17.35 -10.58 -8.08
CA LYS A 112 18.10 -9.45 -8.60
C LYS A 112 17.16 -8.47 -9.32
N LEU A 113 17.26 -7.20 -8.94
CA LEU A 113 16.56 -6.13 -9.63
C LEU A 113 17.22 -5.89 -10.99
N LEU A 114 16.44 -5.97 -12.06
CA LEU A 114 16.91 -5.68 -13.41
C LEU A 114 17.23 -4.19 -13.57
N LYS A 115 18.18 -3.87 -14.46
CA LYS A 115 18.73 -2.53 -14.59
C LYS A 115 17.67 -1.45 -14.81
N ASN A 116 16.71 -1.71 -15.69
CA ASN A 116 15.64 -0.76 -16.04
C ASN A 116 14.31 -1.09 -15.35
N CYS A 117 14.36 -1.68 -14.16
CA CYS A 117 13.15 -2.06 -13.41
C CYS A 117 13.17 -1.42 -12.02
N PHE A 118 11.96 -1.25 -11.45
CA PHE A 118 11.79 -0.88 -10.05
C PHE A 118 10.77 -1.81 -9.39
N VAL A 119 10.94 -2.00 -8.08
CA VAL A 119 10.02 -2.88 -7.31
C VAL A 119 8.74 -2.15 -7.03
N GLN A 120 7.61 -2.78 -7.40
CA GLN A 120 6.28 -2.26 -7.12
C GLN A 120 5.28 -3.40 -7.03
N ASP A 121 4.31 -3.29 -6.10
CA ASP A 121 3.18 -4.22 -6.04
C ASP A 121 2.33 -4.12 -7.31
N ILE A 122 1.84 -5.27 -7.76
CA ILE A 122 1.05 -5.38 -8.99
C ILE A 122 -0.29 -4.63 -8.91
N GLY A 123 -0.91 -4.58 -7.71
CA GLY A 123 -2.11 -3.80 -7.49
C GLY A 123 -1.87 -2.29 -7.62
N ASN A 124 -0.69 -1.83 -7.17
CA ASN A 124 -0.29 -0.44 -7.33
C ASN A 124 -0.06 -0.06 -8.80
N TYR A 125 0.57 -0.97 -9.57
CA TYR A 125 0.68 -0.83 -11.03
C TYR A 125 -0.70 -0.72 -11.69
N GLU A 126 -1.62 -1.62 -11.34
CA GLU A 126 -2.96 -1.68 -11.94
C GLU A 126 -3.79 -0.43 -11.64
N VAL A 127 -3.69 0.12 -10.42
CA VAL A 127 -4.40 1.36 -10.08
C VAL A 127 -3.99 2.51 -11.01
N ILE A 128 -2.70 2.70 -11.25
CA ILE A 128 -2.23 3.74 -12.18
C ILE A 128 -2.63 3.42 -13.61
N HIS A 129 -2.48 2.16 -14.05
CA HIS A 129 -2.85 1.75 -15.40
C HIS A 129 -4.33 1.98 -15.71
N ALA A 130 -5.22 1.71 -14.74
CA ALA A 130 -6.66 1.90 -14.92
C ALA A 130 -7.10 3.38 -14.81
N THR A 131 -6.27 4.26 -14.24
CA THR A 131 -6.72 5.62 -13.91
C THR A 131 -5.97 6.73 -14.63
N HIS A 132 -4.72 6.52 -15.09
CA HIS A 132 -3.91 7.60 -15.66
C HIS A 132 -4.57 8.29 -16.87
N GLN A 133 -5.40 7.59 -17.62
CA GLN A 133 -6.13 8.14 -18.78
C GLN A 133 -7.14 9.24 -18.42
N PHE A 134 -7.53 9.37 -17.15
CA PHE A 134 -8.43 10.43 -16.69
C PHE A 134 -7.72 11.77 -16.50
N PHE A 135 -6.40 11.80 -16.42
CA PHE A 135 -5.66 13.06 -16.32
C PHE A 135 -5.93 13.95 -17.54
N LYS A 136 -6.16 15.23 -17.30
CA LYS A 136 -6.56 16.20 -18.33
C LYS A 136 -5.38 16.80 -19.08
N SER A 137 -4.18 16.65 -18.55
CA SER A 137 -2.94 17.08 -19.19
C SER A 137 -1.80 16.09 -18.93
N LYS A 138 -0.70 16.28 -19.66
CA LYS A 138 0.53 15.52 -19.41
C LYS A 138 1.27 15.98 -18.15
N LYS A 139 0.91 17.12 -17.56
CA LYS A 139 1.48 17.62 -16.30
C LYS A 139 0.66 17.12 -15.12
N VAL A 140 1.29 16.41 -14.19
CA VAL A 140 0.65 15.83 -13.02
C VAL A 140 1.38 16.26 -11.76
N LEU A 141 0.65 16.76 -10.77
CA LEU A 141 1.15 16.93 -9.41
C LEU A 141 0.93 15.63 -8.63
N ASP A 142 2.01 14.98 -8.22
CA ASP A 142 1.98 13.77 -7.38
C ASP A 142 2.25 14.16 -5.92
N VAL A 143 1.22 14.00 -5.08
CA VAL A 143 1.21 14.38 -3.67
C VAL A 143 1.42 13.15 -2.79
N CYS A 144 2.34 13.25 -1.82
CA CYS A 144 2.85 12.15 -1.01
C CYS A 144 3.54 11.09 -1.88
N SER A 145 4.31 11.55 -2.85
CA SER A 145 4.84 10.75 -3.96
C SER A 145 5.90 9.74 -3.57
N ALA A 146 6.66 9.98 -2.48
CA ALA A 146 7.79 9.13 -2.10
C ALA A 146 7.34 7.77 -1.50
N PRO A 147 8.00 6.67 -1.84
CA PRO A 147 9.32 6.51 -2.47
C PRO A 147 9.35 6.52 -4.01
N GLY A 148 8.29 6.94 -4.70
CA GLY A 148 8.33 7.29 -6.12
C GLY A 148 7.77 6.27 -7.10
N GLY A 149 7.27 5.12 -6.65
CA GLY A 149 6.82 4.06 -7.57
C GLY A 149 5.72 4.51 -8.55
N LYS A 150 4.73 5.28 -8.09
CA LYS A 150 3.65 5.82 -8.93
C LYS A 150 4.17 6.91 -9.87
N SER A 151 5.00 7.82 -9.36
CA SER A 151 5.62 8.89 -10.15
C SER A 151 6.50 8.34 -11.28
N ILE A 152 7.34 7.33 -10.98
CA ILE A 152 8.18 6.66 -11.96
C ILE A 152 7.33 5.98 -13.04
N LEU A 153 6.25 5.32 -12.63
CA LEU A 153 5.33 4.69 -13.58
C LEU A 153 4.64 5.73 -14.47
N LEU A 154 4.11 6.83 -13.92
CA LEU A 154 3.52 7.92 -14.69
C LEU A 154 4.53 8.54 -15.66
N HIS A 155 5.74 8.79 -15.21
CA HIS A 155 6.82 9.30 -16.06
C HIS A 155 7.09 8.34 -17.24
N SER A 156 7.11 7.03 -17.00
CA SER A 156 7.27 6.03 -18.08
C SER A 156 6.09 5.95 -19.04
N LEU A 157 4.93 6.48 -18.67
CA LEU A 157 3.75 6.64 -19.51
C LEU A 157 3.70 7.99 -20.25
N GLY A 158 4.79 8.77 -20.17
CA GLY A 158 4.95 10.04 -20.86
C GLY A 158 4.31 11.25 -20.16
N TYR A 159 4.11 11.17 -18.82
CA TYR A 159 3.68 12.30 -18.01
C TYR A 159 4.89 13.08 -17.47
N GLU A 160 4.76 14.40 -17.42
CA GLU A 160 5.63 15.31 -16.69
C GLU A 160 5.15 15.37 -15.22
N VAL A 161 5.86 14.71 -14.32
CA VAL A 161 5.42 14.57 -12.94
C VAL A 161 6.18 15.51 -12.01
N SER A 162 5.46 16.39 -11.34
CA SER A 162 5.98 17.22 -10.25
C SER A 162 5.63 16.58 -8.92
N CYS A 163 6.63 16.19 -8.14
CA CYS A 163 6.47 15.40 -6.93
C CYS A 163 6.67 16.24 -5.67
N ILE A 164 5.82 16.01 -4.68
CA ILE A 164 6.01 16.58 -3.33
C ILE A 164 5.82 15.49 -2.26
N ASP A 165 6.66 15.53 -1.26
CA ASP A 165 6.55 14.70 -0.07
C ASP A 165 7.13 15.43 1.15
N LYS A 166 6.61 15.16 2.35
CA LYS A 166 7.11 15.74 3.60
C LYS A 166 8.24 14.92 4.23
N SER A 167 8.34 13.63 3.90
CA SER A 167 9.27 12.67 4.52
C SER A 167 10.63 12.70 3.87
N ASN A 168 11.62 13.30 4.54
CA ASN A 168 12.98 13.32 4.03
C ASN A 168 13.55 11.90 3.78
N ALA A 169 13.27 10.95 4.67
CA ALA A 169 13.76 9.57 4.54
C ALA A 169 13.20 8.88 3.29
N GLN A 170 11.94 9.13 2.94
CA GLN A 170 11.33 8.55 1.74
C GLN A 170 11.82 9.26 0.47
N ILE A 171 12.02 10.59 0.52
CA ILE A 171 12.60 11.36 -0.59
C ILE A 171 14.01 10.88 -0.94
N ILE A 172 14.84 10.55 0.07
CA ILE A 172 16.18 9.97 -0.18
C ILE A 172 16.07 8.67 -0.97
N LYS A 173 15.14 7.77 -0.58
CA LYS A 173 14.90 6.51 -1.32
C LYS A 173 14.43 6.78 -2.75
N PHE A 174 13.55 7.76 -2.93
CA PHE A 174 13.10 8.16 -4.26
C PHE A 174 14.25 8.64 -5.13
N LYS A 175 15.08 9.57 -4.63
CA LYS A 175 16.27 10.05 -5.35
C LYS A 175 17.27 8.94 -5.68
N GLN A 176 17.45 7.96 -4.80
CA GLN A 176 18.28 6.78 -5.08
C GLN A 176 17.71 5.96 -6.24
N ASN A 177 16.39 5.76 -6.30
CA ASN A 177 15.74 5.10 -7.42
C ASN A 177 15.88 5.89 -8.72
N LEU A 178 15.67 7.20 -8.70
CA LEU A 178 15.84 8.07 -9.87
C LEU A 178 17.27 7.98 -10.41
N LYS A 179 18.28 8.10 -9.54
CA LYS A 179 19.69 7.95 -9.93
C LYS A 179 19.96 6.58 -10.56
N ARG A 180 19.47 5.50 -9.95
CA ARG A 180 19.68 4.13 -10.45
C ARG A 180 19.01 3.90 -11.80
N LEU A 181 17.86 4.50 -12.04
CA LEU A 181 17.08 4.37 -13.27
C LEU A 181 17.43 5.40 -14.33
N ASN A 182 18.34 6.32 -14.02
CA ASN A 182 18.70 7.46 -14.87
C ASN A 182 17.49 8.28 -15.30
N LEU A 183 16.63 8.63 -14.34
CA LEU A 183 15.41 9.42 -14.54
C LEU A 183 15.56 10.80 -13.90
N ASP A 184 15.00 11.80 -14.58
CA ASP A 184 14.88 13.17 -14.05
C ASP A 184 13.41 13.47 -13.74
N ILE A 185 13.05 13.36 -12.47
CA ILE A 185 11.72 13.71 -11.94
C ILE A 185 11.92 14.68 -10.79
N ASN A 186 11.28 15.84 -10.88
CA ASN A 186 11.39 16.87 -9.85
C ASN A 186 10.66 16.44 -8.57
N ILE A 187 11.39 16.28 -7.46
CA ILE A 187 10.84 15.98 -6.14
C ILE A 187 11.24 17.05 -5.13
N GLN A 188 10.26 17.67 -4.47
CA GLN A 188 10.45 18.70 -3.48
C GLN A 188 9.99 18.23 -2.10
N LYS A 189 10.80 18.55 -1.07
CA LYS A 189 10.40 18.34 0.33
C LYS A 189 9.43 19.46 0.74
N LYS A 190 8.13 19.16 0.69
CA LYS A 190 7.06 20.12 1.08
C LYS A 190 5.93 19.39 1.80
N ASP A 191 5.35 20.07 2.78
CA ASP A 191 4.08 19.64 3.37
C ASP A 191 2.94 20.20 2.51
N PHE A 192 2.20 19.31 1.85
CA PHE A 192 1.11 19.68 0.96
C PHE A 192 0.06 20.58 1.63
N LEU A 193 -0.27 20.31 2.88
CA LEU A 193 -1.25 21.11 3.63
C LEU A 193 -0.79 22.56 3.88
N LYS A 194 0.52 22.81 3.84
CA LYS A 194 1.13 24.14 4.07
C LYS A 194 1.46 24.90 2.77
N LEU A 195 1.22 24.29 1.60
CA LEU A 195 1.51 24.98 0.33
C LEU A 195 0.59 26.18 0.13
N THR A 196 1.15 27.25 -0.40
CA THR A 196 0.37 28.38 -0.93
C THR A 196 -0.20 28.00 -2.30
N ILE A 197 -1.45 28.31 -2.55
CA ILE A 197 -2.11 28.06 -3.84
C ILE A 197 -1.83 29.25 -4.75
N ASN A 198 -0.85 29.10 -5.64
CA ASN A 198 -0.43 30.17 -6.53
C ASN A 198 -0.87 29.97 -7.99
N GLN A 199 -1.34 28.76 -8.33
CA GLN A 199 -1.79 28.41 -9.67
C GLN A 199 -2.78 27.25 -9.62
N SER A 200 -3.65 27.19 -10.58
CA SER A 200 -4.57 26.09 -10.78
C SER A 200 -3.88 24.90 -11.46
N ILE A 201 -4.34 23.70 -11.15
CA ILE A 201 -3.76 22.42 -11.61
C ILE A 201 -4.87 21.57 -12.21
N SER A 202 -4.62 21.01 -13.39
CA SER A 202 -5.62 20.16 -14.07
C SER A 202 -5.59 18.68 -13.65
N SER A 203 -4.47 18.20 -13.10
CA SER A 203 -4.27 16.77 -12.83
C SER A 203 -3.48 16.57 -11.54
N ILE A 204 -4.09 15.95 -10.53
CA ILE A 204 -3.49 15.67 -9.23
C ILE A 204 -3.58 14.17 -8.96
N LEU A 205 -2.45 13.53 -8.64
CA LEU A 205 -2.41 12.22 -8.01
C LEU A 205 -2.22 12.43 -6.50
N LEU A 206 -3.14 11.93 -5.70
CA LEU A 206 -3.08 12.00 -4.24
C LEU A 206 -2.98 10.59 -3.65
N ASP A 207 -1.76 10.13 -3.41
CA ASP A 207 -1.47 8.89 -2.67
C ASP A 207 -1.49 9.18 -1.17
N ALA A 208 -2.69 9.25 -0.60
CA ALA A 208 -2.89 9.83 0.72
C ALA A 208 -2.32 8.95 1.84
N PRO A 209 -1.74 9.54 2.89
CA PRO A 209 -1.28 8.79 4.06
C PRO A 209 -2.44 8.04 4.70
N CYS A 210 -2.22 6.75 4.99
CA CYS A 210 -3.24 5.85 5.51
C CYS A 210 -2.65 4.82 6.49
N SER A 211 -3.49 3.92 6.99
CA SER A 211 -3.09 2.84 7.90
C SER A 211 -2.30 1.72 7.23
N ALA A 212 -2.25 1.69 5.90
CA ALA A 212 -1.65 0.63 5.10
C ALA A 212 -2.27 -0.78 5.31
N LEU A 213 -3.51 -0.88 5.79
CA LEU A 213 -4.18 -2.15 6.04
C LEU A 213 -4.27 -3.06 4.81
N GLY A 214 -4.28 -2.49 3.61
CA GLY A 214 -4.27 -3.26 2.35
C GLY A 214 -2.97 -4.00 2.07
N THR A 215 -1.87 -3.65 2.77
CA THR A 215 -0.55 -4.26 2.58
C THR A 215 -0.30 -5.46 3.52
N PHE A 216 -1.33 -5.96 4.19
CA PHE A 216 -1.23 -6.97 5.25
C PHE A 216 -0.51 -8.27 4.82
N ARG A 217 -0.53 -8.60 3.55
CA ARG A 217 0.19 -9.76 3.00
C ARG A 217 1.70 -9.63 3.15
N ARG A 218 2.23 -8.44 2.97
CA ARG A 218 3.67 -8.11 3.11
C ARG A 218 4.00 -7.59 4.51
N ASN A 219 3.04 -6.98 5.18
CA ASN A 219 3.16 -6.34 6.48
C ASN A 219 2.06 -6.87 7.41
N PRO A 220 2.08 -8.14 7.83
CA PRO A 220 0.99 -8.76 8.60
C PRO A 220 0.73 -8.09 9.95
N ASP A 221 1.72 -7.39 10.49
CA ASP A 221 1.61 -6.62 11.73
C ASP A 221 0.59 -5.47 11.66
N VAL A 222 0.24 -4.98 10.47
CA VAL A 222 -0.79 -3.94 10.32
C VAL A 222 -2.16 -4.42 10.80
N ALA A 223 -2.45 -5.71 10.65
CA ALA A 223 -3.73 -6.29 11.06
C ALA A 223 -3.94 -6.23 12.60
N SER A 224 -2.87 -6.33 13.38
CA SER A 224 -2.91 -6.22 14.84
C SER A 224 -2.88 -4.78 15.35
N LYS A 225 -2.58 -3.81 14.47
CA LYS A 225 -2.41 -2.38 14.82
C LYS A 225 -3.64 -1.54 14.53
N ILE A 226 -4.80 -2.16 14.28
CA ILE A 226 -6.04 -1.41 14.05
C ILE A 226 -6.37 -0.60 15.30
N ASN A 227 -6.35 0.73 15.14
CA ASN A 227 -6.67 1.69 16.19
C ASN A 227 -7.64 2.72 15.63
N GLN A 228 -8.86 2.76 16.19
CA GLN A 228 -9.92 3.66 15.72
C GLN A 228 -9.53 5.15 15.81
N SER A 229 -8.81 5.55 16.84
CA SER A 229 -8.34 6.94 17.00
C SER A 229 -7.42 7.32 15.84
N LYS A 230 -6.45 6.45 15.51
CA LYS A 230 -5.52 6.66 14.39
C LYS A 230 -6.24 6.67 13.04
N LEU A 231 -7.21 5.78 12.84
CA LEU A 231 -8.02 5.75 11.62
C LEU A 231 -8.82 7.04 11.43
N LYS A 232 -9.44 7.56 12.50
CA LYS A 232 -10.15 8.86 12.48
C LYS A 232 -9.18 10.02 12.20
N GLN A 233 -7.96 9.98 12.77
CA GLN A 233 -6.93 10.97 12.50
C GLN A 233 -6.50 10.96 11.03
N ASN A 234 -6.25 9.77 10.45
CA ASN A 234 -5.93 9.63 9.03
C ASN A 234 -7.08 10.16 8.16
N GLN A 235 -8.34 9.80 8.47
CA GLN A 235 -9.50 10.32 7.77
C GLN A 235 -9.53 11.86 7.77
N LYS A 236 -9.27 12.48 8.92
CA LYS A 236 -9.22 13.94 9.03
C LYS A 236 -8.16 14.55 8.11
N ILE A 237 -6.97 13.95 8.09
CA ILE A 237 -5.85 14.40 7.23
C ILE A 237 -6.23 14.22 5.74
N GLN A 238 -6.79 13.08 5.37
CA GLN A 238 -7.22 12.78 4.00
C GLN A 238 -8.28 13.76 3.51
N LEU A 239 -9.27 14.09 4.35
CA LEU A 239 -10.28 15.10 4.04
C LEU A 239 -9.65 16.49 3.83
N GLN A 240 -8.74 16.92 4.71
CA GLN A 240 -8.02 18.18 4.56
C GLN A 240 -7.18 18.23 3.28
N MET A 241 -6.53 17.12 2.92
CA MET A 241 -5.76 17.03 1.68
C MET A 241 -6.64 17.10 0.45
N LEU A 242 -7.78 16.42 0.45
CA LEU A 242 -8.75 16.49 -0.66
C LEU A 242 -9.38 17.87 -0.77
N ASP A 243 -9.79 18.49 0.35
CA ASP A 243 -10.29 19.87 0.35
C ASP A 243 -9.28 20.83 -0.31
N LYS A 244 -8.01 20.71 0.06
CA LYS A 244 -6.95 21.54 -0.52
C LYS A 244 -6.70 21.22 -1.99
N ALA A 245 -6.68 19.95 -2.37
CA ALA A 245 -6.52 19.55 -3.77
C ALA A 245 -7.66 20.10 -4.65
N ILE A 246 -8.90 20.08 -4.15
CA ILE A 246 -10.06 20.65 -4.84
C ILE A 246 -9.93 22.17 -5.03
N GLN A 247 -9.41 22.87 -4.02
CA GLN A 247 -9.16 24.32 -4.14
C GLN A 247 -8.10 24.66 -5.19
N MET A 248 -7.13 23.76 -5.40
CA MET A 248 -6.08 23.92 -6.40
C MET A 248 -6.52 23.47 -7.80
N LEU A 249 -7.63 22.75 -7.90
CA LEU A 249 -8.05 22.12 -9.12
C LEU A 249 -8.73 23.13 -10.08
N GLU A 250 -8.31 23.11 -11.34
CA GLU A 250 -9.01 23.81 -12.42
C GLU A 250 -10.43 23.25 -12.61
N ASP A 251 -11.30 24.00 -13.27
CA ASP A 251 -12.57 23.46 -13.74
C ASP A 251 -12.30 22.33 -14.74
N HIS A 252 -13.05 21.25 -14.63
CA HIS A 252 -12.83 19.99 -15.34
C HIS A 252 -11.52 19.26 -14.99
N GLY A 253 -10.74 19.77 -14.05
CA GLY A 253 -9.56 19.08 -13.54
C GLY A 253 -9.91 17.80 -12.76
N VAL A 254 -8.92 16.94 -12.58
CA VAL A 254 -9.10 15.60 -12.00
C VAL A 254 -8.14 15.36 -10.85
N ILE A 255 -8.68 14.75 -9.79
CA ILE A 255 -7.91 14.17 -8.68
C ILE A 255 -8.07 12.65 -8.73
N ILE A 256 -6.97 11.93 -8.79
CA ILE A 256 -6.95 10.48 -8.54
C ILE A 256 -6.53 10.28 -7.08
N TYR A 257 -7.49 9.90 -6.23
CA TYR A 257 -7.28 9.60 -4.83
C TYR A 257 -6.97 8.12 -4.65
N ILE A 258 -5.87 7.79 -4.00
CA ILE A 258 -5.42 6.42 -3.76
C ILE A 258 -5.06 6.24 -2.29
N VAL A 259 -5.39 5.08 -1.72
CA VAL A 259 -4.87 4.60 -0.43
C VAL A 259 -4.63 3.10 -0.46
N CYS A 260 -3.55 2.65 0.17
CA CYS A 260 -3.28 1.22 0.40
C CYS A 260 -4.01 0.72 1.67
N SER A 261 -5.30 0.96 1.73
CA SER A 261 -6.20 0.57 2.83
C SER A 261 -7.54 0.11 2.29
N PHE A 262 -8.24 -0.73 3.06
CA PHE A 262 -9.63 -1.09 2.78
C PHE A 262 -10.59 -0.64 3.89
N HIS A 263 -10.08 0.03 4.94
CA HIS A 263 -10.93 0.49 6.03
C HIS A 263 -11.87 1.61 5.57
N PRO A 264 -13.20 1.53 5.87
CA PRO A 264 -14.18 2.55 5.42
C PRO A 264 -13.81 3.98 5.78
N PHE A 265 -13.20 4.21 6.94
CA PHE A 265 -12.77 5.55 7.37
C PHE A 265 -11.73 6.18 6.46
N GLU A 266 -10.95 5.40 5.73
CA GLU A 266 -9.87 5.88 4.84
C GLU A 266 -10.24 5.76 3.36
N THR A 267 -11.41 5.18 3.05
CA THR A 267 -11.85 4.86 1.69
C THR A 267 -13.21 5.48 1.41
N ILE A 268 -14.27 4.68 1.38
CA ILE A 268 -15.63 5.06 0.99
C ILE A 268 -16.11 6.30 1.77
N ASN A 269 -15.96 6.30 3.09
CA ASN A 269 -16.45 7.41 3.93
C ASN A 269 -15.70 8.73 3.69
N VAL A 270 -14.47 8.69 3.18
CA VAL A 270 -13.72 9.90 2.80
C VAL A 270 -14.35 10.50 1.56
N ILE A 271 -14.54 9.68 0.53
CA ILE A 271 -15.07 10.16 -0.76
C ILE A 271 -16.52 10.62 -0.61
N ASP A 272 -17.35 9.86 0.12
CA ASP A 272 -18.75 10.26 0.37
C ASP A 272 -18.84 11.62 1.04
N LYS A 273 -18.01 11.89 2.07
CA LYS A 273 -17.96 13.21 2.72
C LYS A 273 -17.51 14.32 1.78
N ILE A 274 -16.53 14.05 0.93
CA ILE A 274 -16.05 15.04 -0.06
C ILE A 274 -17.12 15.37 -1.07
N VAL A 275 -17.78 14.37 -1.67
CA VAL A 275 -18.84 14.58 -2.65
C VAL A 275 -20.08 15.26 -2.02
N GLN A 276 -20.40 14.94 -0.77
CA GLN A 276 -21.48 15.62 -0.04
C GLN A 276 -21.15 17.10 0.24
N LYS A 277 -19.90 17.40 0.60
CA LYS A 277 -19.43 18.74 0.94
C LYS A 277 -19.27 19.64 -0.29
N HIS A 278 -18.70 19.12 -1.36
CA HIS A 278 -18.37 19.85 -2.59
C HIS A 278 -19.34 19.47 -3.71
N LYS A 279 -20.37 20.28 -3.94
CA LYS A 279 -21.42 20.00 -4.93
C LYS A 279 -20.91 20.09 -6.38
N ASN A 280 -19.76 20.73 -6.58
CA ASN A 280 -19.06 20.81 -7.85
C ASN A 280 -18.02 19.70 -8.07
N ILE A 281 -18.04 18.63 -7.23
CA ILE A 281 -17.20 17.45 -7.42
C ILE A 281 -18.08 16.24 -7.71
N ARG A 282 -17.72 15.51 -8.77
CA ARG A 282 -18.31 14.21 -9.09
C ARG A 282 -17.27 13.11 -9.18
N THR A 283 -17.68 11.87 -8.99
CA THR A 283 -16.82 10.70 -9.21
C THR A 283 -16.97 10.19 -10.64
N LEU A 284 -15.86 9.80 -11.26
CA LEU A 284 -15.85 9.18 -12.58
C LEU A 284 -15.84 7.65 -12.47
N SER A 285 -16.50 7.00 -13.42
CA SER A 285 -16.57 5.54 -13.46
C SER A 285 -15.34 4.96 -14.15
N LEU A 286 -14.69 3.98 -13.48
CA LEU A 286 -13.63 3.18 -14.07
C LEU A 286 -14.21 1.97 -14.80
N GLN A 287 -13.60 1.61 -15.92
CA GLN A 287 -13.86 0.37 -16.62
C GLN A 287 -12.63 -0.54 -16.47
N SER A 288 -12.67 -1.47 -15.54
CA SER A 288 -11.64 -2.49 -15.34
C SER A 288 -12.25 -3.71 -14.68
N ASP A 289 -12.05 -4.87 -15.27
CA ASP A 289 -12.45 -6.16 -14.70
C ASP A 289 -11.57 -6.58 -13.52
N LYS A 290 -10.44 -5.90 -13.32
CA LYS A 290 -9.51 -6.09 -12.21
C LYS A 290 -9.89 -5.27 -10.97
N MET A 291 -11.00 -4.55 -11.01
CA MET A 291 -11.47 -3.71 -9.90
C MET A 291 -12.90 -4.06 -9.48
N ILE A 292 -13.20 -3.87 -8.21
CA ILE A 292 -14.51 -4.05 -7.60
C ILE A 292 -15.09 -2.68 -7.28
N LYS A 293 -16.18 -2.32 -7.94
CA LYS A 293 -16.90 -1.06 -7.65
C LYS A 293 -17.53 -1.09 -6.25
N ARG A 294 -17.41 0.00 -5.53
CA ARG A 294 -18.05 0.26 -4.23
C ARG A 294 -18.43 1.73 -4.15
N GLN A 295 -19.74 2.04 -4.16
CA GLN A 295 -20.23 3.43 -4.11
C GLN A 295 -19.41 4.37 -5.02
N ASN A 296 -18.70 5.31 -4.43
CA ASN A 296 -17.92 6.36 -5.11
C ASN A 296 -16.43 5.98 -5.33
N GLY A 297 -16.09 4.70 -5.37
CA GLY A 297 -14.73 4.26 -5.60
C GLY A 297 -14.61 2.78 -5.94
N TYR A 298 -13.38 2.31 -6.02
CA TYR A 298 -13.04 0.96 -6.49
C TYR A 298 -11.95 0.36 -5.64
N PHE A 299 -12.07 -0.93 -5.35
CA PHE A 299 -10.99 -1.72 -4.76
C PHE A 299 -10.35 -2.61 -5.84
N ILE A 300 -9.06 -2.87 -5.72
CA ILE A 300 -8.42 -3.94 -6.47
C ILE A 300 -9.13 -5.26 -6.19
N ASN A 301 -9.42 -6.02 -7.25
CA ASN A 301 -9.94 -7.38 -7.13
C ASN A 301 -8.76 -8.36 -6.93
N PRO A 302 -8.52 -8.85 -5.71
CA PRO A 302 -7.33 -9.65 -5.43
C PRO A 302 -7.34 -11.01 -6.14
N LEU A 303 -8.52 -11.54 -6.51
CA LEU A 303 -8.64 -12.81 -7.25
C LEU A 303 -8.06 -12.73 -8.66
N LYS A 304 -8.07 -11.54 -9.27
CA LYS A 304 -7.52 -11.34 -10.62
C LYS A 304 -5.99 -11.45 -10.68
N PHE A 305 -5.35 -11.47 -9.52
CA PHE A 305 -3.89 -11.58 -9.38
C PHE A 305 -3.45 -12.86 -8.66
N LYS A 306 -4.38 -13.78 -8.38
CA LYS A 306 -4.11 -15.01 -7.63
C LYS A 306 -2.99 -15.82 -8.27
N ASP A 307 -3.08 -16.07 -9.57
CA ASP A 307 -2.13 -16.90 -10.33
C ASP A 307 -0.76 -16.21 -10.51
N LEU A 308 -0.73 -14.90 -10.32
CA LEU A 308 0.50 -14.09 -10.31
C LEU A 308 1.13 -13.97 -8.91
N GLY A 309 0.58 -14.65 -7.89
CA GLY A 309 1.04 -14.58 -6.50
C GLY A 309 0.37 -13.46 -5.69
N GLY A 310 -0.70 -12.85 -6.23
CA GLY A 310 -1.60 -11.92 -5.56
C GLY A 310 -1.12 -10.47 -5.53
N SER A 311 -1.98 -9.58 -5.08
CA SER A 311 -1.74 -8.12 -4.97
C SER A 311 -2.06 -7.60 -3.57
N ASP A 312 -1.52 -6.46 -3.22
CA ASP A 312 -2.03 -5.65 -2.11
C ASP A 312 -3.42 -5.09 -2.47
N ILE A 313 -4.17 -4.69 -1.46
CA ILE A 313 -5.46 -4.05 -1.65
C ILE A 313 -5.28 -2.54 -1.67
N PHE A 314 -5.65 -1.94 -2.79
CA PHE A 314 -5.75 -0.49 -2.94
C PHE A 314 -7.21 -0.10 -3.12
N PHE A 315 -7.55 1.07 -2.60
CA PHE A 315 -8.76 1.78 -2.95
C PHE A 315 -8.41 2.97 -3.82
N VAL A 316 -9.22 3.23 -4.84
CA VAL A 316 -9.06 4.36 -5.74
C VAL A 316 -10.41 5.01 -6.03
N SER A 317 -10.41 6.34 -6.11
CA SER A 317 -11.52 7.13 -6.62
C SER A 317 -10.99 8.22 -7.54
N VAL A 318 -11.66 8.42 -8.65
CA VAL A 318 -11.36 9.50 -9.60
C VAL A 318 -12.40 10.58 -9.41
N LEU A 319 -11.96 11.75 -9.00
CA LEU A 319 -12.80 12.93 -8.73
C LEU A 319 -12.58 13.97 -9.81
N GLU A 320 -13.64 14.49 -10.39
CA GLU A 320 -13.60 15.57 -11.37
C GLU A 320 -14.33 16.78 -10.81
N LYS A 321 -13.73 17.96 -10.97
CA LYS A 321 -14.39 19.23 -10.67
C LYS A 321 -15.27 19.64 -11.86
N ILE A 322 -16.54 19.86 -11.60
CA ILE A 322 -17.47 20.44 -12.57
C ILE A 322 -17.59 21.95 -12.28
N LYS A 323 -18.02 22.69 -13.27
CA LYS A 323 -18.21 24.15 -13.09
C LYS A 323 -19.10 24.46 -11.91
#